data_81e6ede1e6d9bc326c78364c99da1e89
#
_entry.id   81e6ede1e6d9bc326c78364c99da1e89
#
_cell.length_a   1.000
_cell.length_b   1.000
_cell.length_c   1.000
_cell.angle_alpha   90.00
_cell.angle_beta   90.00
_cell.angle_gamma   90.00
#
_symmetry.space_group_name_H-M   'P 1'
#
loop_
_entity.id
_entity.type
_entity.pdbx_description
1 polymer ?
#
loop_
_entity_poly.entity_id
_entity_poly.type
_entity_poly.pdbx_seq_one_letter_code
_entity_poly.pdbx_strand_id
1 'polypeptide(L)'
;MKKILLLTGIALFGFYANAQEETTNKGLQGTFWVAGQVSFNSTKTGTAKTDSNMILPILGYFIAPTTTIGIGAGNIGSKSVDALGVTTADSNTFVVKPLVRKYWNISGGLFFYGQVAAPITFGKENVSNSKTSSFAVEVAPGFDYVINKWMTVETSFTIFNVGSSTSTPNVGTKTTDFGFNINPMNSVADRQLGNLQVGVKFLF
;
A
#
# COMPACT_ATOMS: atom_id res chain seq x y z
N MET A 1 -18.05 15.45 -10.38
CA MET A 1 -18.21 15.71 -8.94
C MET A 1 -17.22 14.93 -8.06
N LYS A 2 -16.81 13.69 -8.38
CA LYS A 2 -15.86 12.89 -7.56
C LYS A 2 -14.41 13.44 -7.51
N LYS A 3 -13.96 14.17 -8.54
CA LYS A 3 -12.60 14.77 -8.60
C LYS A 3 -12.43 16.00 -7.70
N ILE A 4 -13.51 16.71 -7.40
CA ILE A 4 -13.50 17.92 -6.56
C ILE A 4 -13.37 17.56 -5.08
N LEU A 5 -13.93 16.45 -4.63
CA LEU A 5 -13.82 15.99 -3.24
C LEU A 5 -12.38 15.62 -2.84
N LEU A 6 -11.62 15.07 -3.78
CA LEU A 6 -10.21 14.72 -3.53
C LEU A 6 -9.33 15.96 -3.38
N LEU A 7 -9.55 16.97 -4.24
CA LEU A 7 -8.84 18.25 -4.18
C LEU A 7 -9.18 19.06 -2.92
N THR A 8 -10.44 19.02 -2.49
CA THR A 8 -10.89 19.71 -1.27
C THR A 8 -10.29 19.06 -0.01
N GLY A 9 -10.13 17.73 0.02
CA GLY A 9 -9.44 17.02 1.09
C GLY A 9 -7.98 17.45 1.24
N ILE A 10 -7.25 17.55 0.14
CA ILE A 10 -5.83 17.97 0.14
C ILE A 10 -5.68 19.43 0.55
N ALA A 11 -6.61 20.31 0.13
CA ALA A 11 -6.58 21.73 0.48
C ALA A 11 -6.84 21.98 1.98
N LEU A 12 -7.72 21.21 2.61
CA LEU A 12 -8.00 21.33 4.05
C LEU A 12 -6.82 20.95 4.93
N PHE A 13 -5.94 20.05 4.50
CA PHE A 13 -4.74 19.69 5.23
C PHE A 13 -3.63 20.75 5.12
N GLY A 14 -3.62 21.60 4.08
CA GLY A 14 -2.63 22.66 3.88
C GLY A 14 -2.72 23.80 4.91
N PHE A 15 -3.85 24.00 5.58
CA PHE A 15 -4.04 25.07 6.54
C PHE A 15 -3.50 24.81 7.95
N TYR A 16 -3.18 23.56 8.28
CA TYR A 16 -2.62 23.19 9.60
C TYR A 16 -1.10 23.14 9.65
N ALA A 17 -0.42 23.44 8.54
CA ALA A 17 1.04 23.31 8.43
C ALA A 17 1.85 24.40 9.21
N ASN A 18 1.19 25.34 9.89
CA ASN A 18 1.87 26.47 10.56
C ASN A 18 2.08 26.31 12.08
N ALA A 19 1.87 25.13 12.64
CA ALA A 19 1.96 24.91 14.10
C ALA A 19 3.12 23.99 14.49
N GLN A 20 4.32 24.25 13.98
CA GLN A 20 5.54 23.64 14.54
C GLN A 20 6.37 24.67 15.26
N GLU A 21 5.97 25.01 16.49
CA GLU A 21 6.91 25.52 17.49
C GLU A 21 7.84 24.39 17.93
N GLU A 22 9.14 24.67 17.93
CA GLU A 22 10.18 23.78 18.45
C GLU A 22 9.93 23.51 19.93
N THR A 23 9.38 22.37 20.26
CA THR A 23 9.44 21.84 21.62
C THR A 23 10.37 20.64 21.65
N THR A 24 11.57 20.88 22.14
CA THR A 24 12.57 19.89 22.55
C THR A 24 11.91 18.75 23.31
N ASN A 25 12.03 17.53 22.81
CA ASN A 25 11.59 16.22 23.35
C ASN A 25 10.32 15.58 22.78
N LYS A 26 9.53 16.23 21.94
CA LYS A 26 8.32 15.58 21.36
C LYS A 26 8.58 14.74 20.11
N GLY A 27 9.77 14.78 19.53
CA GLY A 27 10.08 14.09 18.27
C GLY A 27 9.09 14.49 17.18
N LEU A 28 8.52 13.51 16.46
CA LEU A 28 7.49 13.74 15.44
C LEU A 28 6.05 13.69 15.96
N GLN A 29 5.84 13.59 17.29
CA GLN A 29 4.50 13.54 17.86
C GLN A 29 3.67 14.77 17.47
N GLY A 30 2.46 14.54 16.96
CA GLY A 30 1.59 15.60 16.47
C GLY A 30 1.71 15.88 14.98
N THR A 31 2.69 15.30 14.29
CA THR A 31 2.94 15.48 12.86
C THR A 31 2.04 14.56 12.04
N PHE A 32 1.38 15.10 11.03
CA PHE A 32 0.73 14.34 9.97
C PHE A 32 1.74 13.97 8.88
N TRP A 33 1.46 12.89 8.19
CA TRP A 33 2.23 12.52 7.02
C TRP A 33 1.34 11.93 5.92
N VAL A 34 1.79 12.13 4.69
CA VAL A 34 1.19 11.57 3.48
C VAL A 34 2.26 10.79 2.73
N ALA A 35 1.94 9.58 2.36
CA ALA A 35 2.75 8.76 1.47
C ALA A 35 1.88 8.14 0.38
N GLY A 36 2.48 7.47 -0.58
CA GLY A 36 1.74 6.75 -1.60
C GLY A 36 2.55 5.59 -2.14
N GLN A 37 1.82 4.52 -2.48
CA GLN A 37 2.37 3.39 -3.22
C GLN A 37 1.77 3.42 -4.62
N VAL A 38 2.64 3.40 -5.63
CA VAL A 38 2.26 3.38 -7.04
C VAL A 38 3.04 2.28 -7.72
N SER A 39 2.35 1.44 -8.48
CA SER A 39 2.98 0.39 -9.28
C SER A 39 2.31 0.32 -10.65
N PHE A 40 3.11 0.18 -11.69
CA PHE A 40 2.67 -0.07 -13.06
C PHE A 40 3.54 -1.18 -13.63
N ASN A 41 2.92 -2.31 -13.98
CA ASN A 41 3.59 -3.43 -14.58
C ASN A 41 2.92 -3.79 -15.91
N SER A 42 3.72 -4.11 -16.89
CA SER A 42 3.25 -4.61 -18.19
C SER A 42 4.15 -5.77 -18.63
N THR A 43 3.55 -6.93 -18.79
CA THR A 43 4.24 -8.13 -19.25
C THR A 43 3.68 -8.55 -20.60
N LYS A 44 4.57 -8.80 -21.56
CA LYS A 44 4.23 -9.33 -22.88
C LYS A 44 4.89 -10.67 -23.12
N THR A 45 4.13 -11.63 -23.63
CA THR A 45 4.62 -12.94 -24.06
C THR A 45 4.07 -13.23 -25.46
N GLY A 46 4.89 -13.00 -26.48
CA GLY A 46 4.41 -12.97 -27.86
C GLY A 46 3.46 -11.79 -28.06
N THR A 47 2.23 -12.07 -28.47
CA THR A 47 1.15 -11.08 -28.64
C THR A 47 0.25 -10.97 -27.40
N ALA A 48 0.32 -11.92 -26.47
CA ALA A 48 -0.41 -11.87 -25.22
C ALA A 48 0.17 -10.77 -24.28
N LYS A 49 -0.71 -10.06 -23.54
CA LYS A 49 -0.32 -8.95 -22.68
C LYS A 49 -1.06 -8.99 -21.35
N THR A 50 -0.34 -8.73 -20.27
CA THR A 50 -0.91 -8.48 -18.94
C THR A 50 -0.42 -7.13 -18.43
N ASP A 51 -1.35 -6.23 -18.14
CA ASP A 51 -1.10 -4.94 -17.49
C ASP A 51 -1.65 -4.96 -16.08
N SER A 52 -0.88 -4.45 -15.13
CA SER A 52 -1.37 -4.22 -13.76
C SER A 52 -0.94 -2.85 -13.25
N ASN A 53 -1.80 -2.25 -12.45
CA ASN A 53 -1.53 -0.98 -11.79
C ASN A 53 -2.03 -0.99 -10.35
N MET A 54 -1.37 -0.21 -9.51
CA MET A 54 -1.78 0.05 -8.15
C MET A 54 -1.55 1.52 -7.82
N ILE A 55 -2.53 2.14 -7.20
CA ILE A 55 -2.44 3.49 -6.65
C ILE A 55 -3.04 3.43 -5.25
N LEU A 56 -2.22 3.62 -4.22
CA LEU A 56 -2.60 3.51 -2.82
C LEU A 56 -2.00 4.69 -2.02
N PRO A 57 -2.68 5.85 -1.97
CA PRO A 57 -2.34 6.92 -1.03
C PRO A 57 -2.53 6.46 0.41
N ILE A 58 -1.65 6.93 1.30
CA ILE A 58 -1.63 6.60 2.71
C ILE A 58 -1.54 7.92 3.49
N LEU A 59 -2.40 8.07 4.48
CA LEU A 59 -2.38 9.17 5.45
C LEU A 59 -2.00 8.61 6.80
N GLY A 60 -1.21 9.34 7.56
CA GLY A 60 -0.86 8.93 8.93
C GLY A 60 -0.63 10.10 9.87
N TYR A 61 -0.57 9.77 11.15
CA TYR A 61 -0.40 10.71 12.25
C TYR A 61 0.50 10.11 13.33
N PHE A 62 1.47 10.88 13.80
CA PHE A 62 2.36 10.49 14.89
C PHE A 62 1.66 10.67 16.22
N ILE A 63 1.20 9.57 16.83
CA ILE A 63 0.55 9.53 18.14
C ILE A 63 1.56 9.59 19.29
N ALA A 64 2.83 9.30 19.01
CA ALA A 64 3.95 9.38 19.95
C ALA A 64 5.23 9.77 19.19
N PRO A 65 6.32 10.14 19.87
CA PRO A 65 7.56 10.60 19.22
C PRO A 65 8.11 9.67 18.13
N THR A 66 7.85 8.38 18.25
CA THR A 66 8.37 7.33 17.34
C THR A 66 7.30 6.36 16.88
N THR A 67 6.01 6.63 17.12
CA THR A 67 4.91 5.74 16.77
C THR A 67 3.87 6.49 15.97
N THR A 68 3.49 5.93 14.84
CA THR A 68 2.44 6.49 13.99
C THR A 68 1.37 5.46 13.68
N ILE A 69 0.16 5.93 13.52
CA ILE A 69 -0.96 5.20 12.93
C ILE A 69 -1.25 5.76 11.55
N GLY A 70 -1.80 4.96 10.66
CA GLY A 70 -2.14 5.43 9.32
C GLY A 70 -3.22 4.58 8.68
N ILE A 71 -3.74 5.09 7.58
CA ILE A 71 -4.71 4.40 6.74
C ILE A 71 -4.40 4.65 5.27
N GLY A 72 -4.30 3.59 4.50
CA GLY A 72 -4.26 3.64 3.04
C GLY A 72 -5.62 3.32 2.44
N ALA A 73 -5.97 3.97 1.34
CA ALA A 73 -7.15 3.60 0.55
C ALA A 73 -6.87 3.81 -0.93
N GLY A 74 -7.13 2.80 -1.76
CA GLY A 74 -6.81 2.88 -3.18
C GLY A 74 -7.32 1.72 -4.00
N ASN A 75 -6.81 1.59 -5.23
CA ASN A 75 -7.23 0.59 -6.18
C ASN A 75 -6.05 -0.16 -6.78
N ILE A 76 -6.29 -1.44 -7.05
CA ILE A 76 -5.42 -2.33 -7.83
C ILE A 76 -6.22 -2.77 -9.04
N GLY A 77 -5.72 -2.50 -10.25
CA GLY A 77 -6.28 -2.96 -11.51
C GLY A 77 -5.36 -3.98 -12.16
N SER A 78 -5.95 -4.99 -12.82
CA SER A 78 -5.20 -5.93 -13.65
C SER A 78 -6.04 -6.32 -14.87
N LYS A 79 -5.41 -6.31 -16.05
CA LYS A 79 -6.05 -6.71 -17.31
C LYS A 79 -5.13 -7.62 -18.10
N SER A 80 -5.67 -8.75 -18.53
CA SER A 80 -4.96 -9.73 -19.39
C SER A 80 -5.67 -9.89 -20.72
N VAL A 81 -4.89 -9.90 -21.79
CA VAL A 81 -5.34 -10.11 -23.16
C VAL A 81 -4.52 -11.25 -23.75
N ASP A 82 -5.17 -12.20 -24.38
CA ASP A 82 -4.51 -13.34 -25.00
C ASP A 82 -3.83 -12.99 -26.34
N ALA A 83 -3.24 -13.99 -26.97
CA ALA A 83 -2.56 -13.85 -28.26
C ALA A 83 -3.50 -13.47 -29.43
N LEU A 84 -4.80 -13.68 -29.27
CA LEU A 84 -5.85 -13.39 -30.29
C LEU A 84 -6.47 -12.00 -30.02
N GLY A 85 -6.04 -11.27 -29.00
CA GLY A 85 -6.58 -9.95 -28.62
C GLY A 85 -7.86 -10.04 -27.78
N VAL A 86 -8.22 -11.21 -27.26
CA VAL A 86 -9.38 -11.40 -26.41
C VAL A 86 -9.01 -11.08 -24.95
N THR A 87 -9.82 -10.29 -24.26
CA THR A 87 -9.64 -10.04 -22.83
C THR A 87 -10.01 -11.30 -22.04
N THR A 88 -9.03 -11.91 -21.39
CA THR A 88 -9.18 -13.13 -20.59
C THR A 88 -9.37 -12.87 -19.10
N ALA A 89 -8.90 -11.72 -18.61
CA ALA A 89 -9.12 -11.25 -17.26
C ALA A 89 -9.16 -9.73 -17.22
N ASP A 90 -10.03 -9.16 -16.39
CA ASP A 90 -10.16 -7.71 -16.16
C ASP A 90 -10.67 -7.49 -14.74
N SER A 91 -9.76 -7.26 -13.81
CA SER A 91 -10.05 -7.14 -12.37
C SER A 91 -9.81 -5.75 -11.85
N ASN A 92 -10.67 -5.31 -10.92
CA ASN A 92 -10.50 -4.11 -10.15
C ASN A 92 -10.73 -4.42 -8.67
N THR A 93 -9.78 -4.04 -7.82
CA THR A 93 -9.81 -4.31 -6.39
C THR A 93 -9.61 -3.02 -5.62
N PHE A 94 -10.59 -2.66 -4.80
CA PHE A 94 -10.49 -1.59 -3.82
C PHE A 94 -9.81 -2.12 -2.56
N VAL A 95 -8.88 -1.35 -2.00
CA VAL A 95 -8.09 -1.69 -0.82
C VAL A 95 -8.25 -0.62 0.24
N VAL A 96 -8.48 -1.04 1.49
CA VAL A 96 -8.35 -0.21 2.70
C VAL A 96 -7.29 -0.86 3.58
N LYS A 97 -6.28 -0.12 4.00
CA LYS A 97 -5.10 -0.64 4.69
C LYS A 97 -4.80 0.21 5.93
N PRO A 98 -5.45 -0.03 7.08
CA PRO A 98 -5.01 0.53 8.35
C PRO A 98 -3.64 -0.04 8.73
N LEU A 99 -2.82 0.78 9.37
CA LEU A 99 -1.47 0.41 9.76
C LEU A 99 -1.00 1.14 11.04
N VAL A 100 -0.03 0.51 11.69
CA VAL A 100 0.75 1.09 12.78
C VAL A 100 2.22 0.91 12.46
N ARG A 101 3.04 1.94 12.69
CA ARG A 101 4.50 1.89 12.54
C ARG A 101 5.18 2.34 13.81
N LYS A 102 6.27 1.69 14.14
CA LYS A 102 7.22 2.08 15.18
C LYS A 102 8.57 2.35 14.53
N TYR A 103 9.19 3.47 14.90
CA TYR A 103 10.48 3.90 14.37
C TYR A 103 11.58 3.81 15.41
N TRP A 104 12.77 3.45 14.95
CA TRP A 104 14.02 3.45 15.72
C TRP A 104 15.07 4.21 14.90
N ASN A 105 15.66 5.24 15.51
CA ASN A 105 16.76 5.97 14.88
C ASN A 105 18.01 5.07 14.83
N ILE A 106 18.63 4.96 13.67
CA ILE A 106 19.90 4.23 13.46
C ILE A 106 21.05 5.22 13.57
N SER A 107 21.01 6.29 12.75
CA SER A 107 22.06 7.30 12.70
C SER A 107 21.57 8.50 11.89
N GLY A 108 21.76 9.72 12.41
CA GLY A 108 21.36 10.94 11.71
C GLY A 108 19.91 10.91 11.27
N GLY A 109 19.68 11.06 9.98
CA GLY A 109 18.34 11.02 9.35
C GLY A 109 17.85 9.64 8.95
N LEU A 110 18.59 8.56 9.27
CA LEU A 110 18.21 7.19 8.92
C LEU A 110 17.48 6.51 10.06
N PHE A 111 16.28 6.03 9.78
CA PHE A 111 15.44 5.29 10.71
C PHE A 111 15.15 3.89 10.17
N PHE A 112 15.15 2.91 11.06
CA PHE A 112 14.48 1.63 10.84
C PHE A 112 13.06 1.75 11.33
N TYR A 113 12.10 1.07 10.68
CA TYR A 113 10.76 0.94 11.24
C TYR A 113 10.22 -0.47 11.07
N GLY A 114 9.36 -0.86 12.01
CA GLY A 114 8.48 -2.01 11.89
C GLY A 114 7.05 -1.55 11.66
N GLN A 115 6.37 -2.14 10.69
CA GLN A 115 4.98 -1.89 10.38
C GLN A 115 4.14 -3.14 10.59
N VAL A 116 2.98 -2.97 11.19
CA VAL A 116 1.87 -3.93 11.13
C VAL A 116 0.74 -3.26 10.38
N ALA A 117 0.16 -3.95 9.40
CA ALA A 117 -0.97 -3.47 8.63
C ALA A 117 -2.04 -4.56 8.51
N ALA A 118 -3.30 -4.14 8.32
CA ALA A 118 -4.43 -5.03 8.17
C ALA A 118 -5.21 -4.69 6.88
N PRO A 119 -4.70 -5.05 5.68
CA PRO A 119 -5.37 -4.78 4.43
C PRO A 119 -6.69 -5.55 4.34
N ILE A 120 -7.74 -4.83 3.93
CA ILE A 120 -9.06 -5.33 3.58
C ILE A 120 -9.27 -5.01 2.11
N THR A 121 -9.65 -6.02 1.32
CA THR A 121 -9.83 -5.82 -0.12
C THR A 121 -11.21 -6.25 -0.59
N PHE A 122 -11.70 -5.55 -1.62
CA PHE A 122 -12.96 -5.85 -2.31
C PHE A 122 -12.70 -5.79 -3.81
N GLY A 123 -12.67 -6.96 -4.43
CA GLY A 123 -12.37 -7.13 -5.85
C GLY A 123 -13.58 -7.53 -6.66
N LYS A 124 -13.56 -7.16 -7.94
CA LYS A 124 -14.48 -7.64 -8.96
C LYS A 124 -13.68 -8.01 -10.21
N GLU A 125 -13.96 -9.20 -10.73
CA GLU A 125 -13.48 -9.66 -12.03
C GLU A 125 -14.61 -9.48 -13.05
N ASN A 126 -14.38 -8.66 -14.07
CA ASN A 126 -15.42 -8.25 -15.01
C ASN A 126 -15.75 -9.31 -16.08
N VAL A 127 -14.76 -10.14 -16.45
CA VAL A 127 -14.95 -11.20 -17.46
C VAL A 127 -15.81 -12.33 -16.90
N SER A 128 -15.47 -12.83 -15.71
CA SER A 128 -16.21 -13.92 -15.04
C SER A 128 -17.36 -13.41 -14.16
N ASN A 129 -17.52 -12.09 -13.98
CA ASN A 129 -18.42 -11.48 -13.01
C ASN A 129 -18.28 -12.02 -11.58
N SER A 130 -17.10 -12.48 -11.21
CA SER A 130 -16.82 -12.96 -9.87
C SER A 130 -16.45 -11.80 -8.94
N LYS A 131 -16.73 -11.98 -7.63
CA LYS A 131 -16.38 -11.03 -6.57
C LYS A 131 -15.41 -11.69 -5.62
N THR A 132 -14.43 -10.92 -5.17
CA THR A 132 -13.45 -11.38 -4.17
C THR A 132 -13.41 -10.39 -3.02
N SER A 133 -13.37 -10.90 -1.81
CA SER A 133 -13.09 -10.11 -0.62
C SER A 133 -12.00 -10.78 0.19
N SER A 134 -11.06 -10.00 0.74
CA SER A 134 -10.02 -10.57 1.59
C SER A 134 -9.73 -9.67 2.79
N PHE A 135 -9.20 -10.30 3.81
CA PHE A 135 -8.63 -9.67 4.99
C PHE A 135 -7.29 -10.35 5.27
N ALA A 136 -6.27 -9.55 5.57
CA ALA A 136 -4.97 -10.08 5.97
C ALA A 136 -4.38 -9.24 7.09
N VAL A 137 -3.36 -9.79 7.75
CA VAL A 137 -2.44 -9.06 8.63
C VAL A 137 -1.04 -9.21 8.06
N GLU A 138 -0.35 -8.10 7.91
CA GLU A 138 0.98 -8.02 7.33
C GLU A 138 1.97 -7.44 8.34
N VAL A 139 3.19 -7.99 8.36
CA VAL A 139 4.33 -7.39 9.06
C VAL A 139 5.39 -7.01 8.03
N ALA A 140 5.78 -5.76 8.04
CA ALA A 140 6.74 -5.21 7.08
C ALA A 140 7.77 -4.31 7.80
N PRO A 141 9.01 -4.76 7.95
CA PRO A 141 10.12 -3.87 8.29
C PRO A 141 10.46 -2.96 7.12
N GLY A 142 11.12 -1.84 7.42
CA GLY A 142 11.57 -0.90 6.42
C GLY A 142 12.58 0.10 6.95
N PHE A 143 13.08 0.92 6.03
CA PHE A 143 13.97 2.02 6.33
C PHE A 143 13.35 3.32 5.83
N ASP A 144 13.58 4.38 6.56
CA ASP A 144 13.09 5.72 6.25
C ASP A 144 14.26 6.70 6.39
N TYR A 145 14.58 7.41 5.31
CA TYR A 145 15.66 8.38 5.28
C TYR A 145 15.09 9.79 5.13
N VAL A 146 15.37 10.63 6.11
CA VAL A 146 14.94 12.04 6.13
C VAL A 146 15.83 12.85 5.22
N ILE A 147 15.28 13.35 4.11
CA ILE A 147 15.97 14.22 3.17
C ILE A 147 15.96 15.67 3.70
N ASN A 148 14.81 16.09 4.21
CA ASN A 148 14.63 17.42 4.80
C ASN A 148 13.45 17.43 5.79
N LYS A 149 13.10 18.59 6.36
CA LYS A 149 12.06 18.71 7.40
C LYS A 149 10.67 18.23 6.96
N TRP A 150 10.39 18.20 5.66
CA TRP A 150 9.05 17.89 5.11
C TRP A 150 9.03 16.66 4.20
N MET A 151 10.18 16.03 3.91
CA MET A 151 10.25 14.91 2.96
C MET A 151 11.19 13.81 3.42
N THR A 152 10.74 12.58 3.32
CA THR A 152 11.54 11.38 3.55
C THR A 152 11.39 10.40 2.38
N VAL A 153 12.38 9.55 2.18
CA VAL A 153 12.31 8.38 1.29
C VAL A 153 12.28 7.13 2.14
N GLU A 154 11.31 6.28 1.87
CA GLU A 154 11.13 5.05 2.62
C GLU A 154 11.22 3.81 1.73
N THR A 155 11.69 2.71 2.31
CA THR A 155 11.63 1.38 1.71
C THR A 155 11.01 0.41 2.68
N SER A 156 10.26 -0.56 2.20
CA SER A 156 9.73 -1.64 3.02
C SER A 156 9.60 -2.94 2.25
N PHE A 157 9.54 -4.05 2.98
CA PHE A 157 9.25 -5.37 2.42
C PHE A 157 8.43 -6.19 3.42
N THR A 158 7.42 -6.87 2.92
CA THR A 158 6.56 -7.71 3.75
C THR A 158 7.28 -9.02 4.05
N ILE A 159 7.51 -9.30 5.34
CA ILE A 159 8.17 -10.54 5.81
C ILE A 159 7.17 -11.60 6.28
N PHE A 160 5.98 -11.16 6.66
CA PHE A 160 4.92 -12.04 7.16
C PHE A 160 3.58 -11.56 6.65
N ASN A 161 2.75 -12.49 6.23
CA ASN A 161 1.36 -12.25 5.88
C ASN A 161 0.51 -13.45 6.29
N VAL A 162 -0.61 -13.18 6.95
CA VAL A 162 -1.64 -14.17 7.24
C VAL A 162 -2.99 -13.59 6.90
N GLY A 163 -3.85 -14.37 6.23
CA GLY A 163 -5.13 -13.84 5.83
C GLY A 163 -6.09 -14.88 5.28
N SER A 164 -7.29 -14.39 4.97
CA SER A 164 -8.34 -15.17 4.33
C SER A 164 -8.87 -14.41 3.12
N SER A 165 -9.16 -15.15 2.08
CA SER A 165 -9.76 -14.65 0.85
C SER A 165 -11.02 -15.46 0.53
N THR A 166 -12.06 -14.77 0.10
CA THR A 166 -13.31 -15.39 -0.31
C THR A 166 -13.60 -14.97 -1.75
N SER A 167 -13.75 -15.95 -2.62
CA SER A 167 -14.19 -15.77 -4.01
C SER A 167 -15.63 -16.24 -4.17
N THR A 168 -16.44 -15.39 -4.76
CA THR A 168 -17.85 -15.67 -5.06
C THR A 168 -18.05 -15.55 -6.55
N PRO A 169 -18.07 -16.67 -7.30
CA PRO A 169 -18.31 -16.66 -8.73
C PRO A 169 -19.76 -16.27 -9.03
N ASN A 170 -20.01 -15.81 -10.27
CA ASN A 170 -21.37 -15.52 -10.74
C ASN A 170 -22.24 -16.78 -10.78
N VAL A 171 -21.62 -17.92 -11.15
CA VAL A 171 -22.25 -19.25 -11.18
C VAL A 171 -21.30 -20.23 -10.50
N GLY A 172 -21.80 -21.03 -9.55
CA GLY A 172 -21.00 -22.03 -8.84
C GLY A 172 -20.92 -21.79 -7.33
N THR A 173 -19.97 -22.45 -6.71
CA THR A 173 -19.84 -22.45 -5.25
C THR A 173 -18.84 -21.39 -4.78
N LYS A 174 -19.20 -20.70 -3.71
CA LYS A 174 -18.32 -19.79 -2.97
C LYS A 174 -17.12 -20.56 -2.41
N THR A 175 -15.92 -20.06 -2.65
CA THR A 175 -14.68 -20.64 -2.11
C THR A 175 -14.07 -19.67 -1.10
N THR A 176 -13.60 -20.20 0.03
CA THR A 176 -12.86 -19.44 1.02
C THR A 176 -11.52 -20.12 1.26
N ASP A 177 -10.45 -19.36 1.09
CA ASP A 177 -9.09 -19.79 1.30
C ASP A 177 -8.52 -19.08 2.53
N PHE A 178 -7.72 -19.80 3.30
CA PHE A 178 -6.91 -19.25 4.38
C PHE A 178 -5.46 -19.60 4.10
N GLY A 179 -4.59 -18.65 4.31
CA GLY A 179 -3.16 -18.85 4.10
C GLY A 179 -2.31 -17.99 5.03
N PHE A 180 -1.11 -18.48 5.27
CA PHE A 180 -0.06 -17.67 5.86
C PHE A 180 1.22 -17.82 5.05
N ASN A 181 2.01 -16.75 4.99
CA ASN A 181 3.27 -16.72 4.28
C ASN A 181 4.34 -16.05 5.14
N ILE A 182 5.46 -16.75 5.33
CA ILE A 182 6.67 -16.20 5.91
C ILE A 182 7.74 -16.32 4.83
N ASN A 183 7.82 -15.33 3.97
CA ASN A 183 8.84 -15.33 2.93
C ASN A 183 9.27 -13.90 2.60
N PRO A 184 10.43 -13.46 3.10
CA PRO A 184 10.96 -12.14 2.78
C PRO A 184 11.40 -12.01 1.32
N MET A 185 11.58 -13.12 0.62
CA MET A 185 12.08 -13.15 -0.76
C MET A 185 11.20 -14.04 -1.62
N ASN A 186 9.96 -13.68 -1.84
CA ASN A 186 9.12 -14.44 -2.75
C ASN A 186 9.64 -14.28 -4.18
N SER A 187 10.15 -15.38 -4.70
CA SER A 187 10.62 -15.63 -6.07
C SER A 187 11.90 -14.90 -6.53
N VAL A 188 13.04 -15.41 -6.12
CA VAL A 188 14.28 -15.31 -6.90
C VAL A 188 14.08 -15.87 -8.33
N ALA A 189 13.07 -16.74 -8.54
CA ALA A 189 12.76 -17.35 -9.82
C ALA A 189 12.19 -16.38 -10.86
N ASP A 190 11.47 -15.34 -10.45
CA ASP A 190 10.81 -14.40 -11.37
C ASP A 190 11.51 -13.05 -11.53
N ARG A 191 12.77 -12.92 -11.10
CA ARG A 191 13.56 -11.69 -11.18
C ARG A 191 12.90 -10.45 -10.57
N GLN A 192 11.88 -10.62 -9.76
CA GLN A 192 11.32 -9.53 -8.96
C GLN A 192 12.02 -9.53 -7.61
N LEU A 193 12.62 -8.40 -7.25
CA LEU A 193 13.24 -8.14 -5.94
C LEU A 193 12.15 -8.15 -4.86
N GLY A 194 11.58 -9.32 -4.57
CA GLY A 194 10.55 -9.51 -3.56
C GLY A 194 9.46 -8.42 -3.60
N ASN A 195 8.73 -8.25 -2.53
CA ASN A 195 7.79 -7.15 -2.37
C ASN A 195 8.49 -5.86 -1.84
N LEU A 196 9.71 -5.57 -2.33
CA LEU A 196 10.39 -4.32 -1.98
C LEU A 196 9.59 -3.15 -2.53
N GLN A 197 9.14 -2.31 -1.63
CA GLN A 197 8.42 -1.08 -1.94
C GLN A 197 9.34 0.10 -1.66
N VAL A 198 9.37 1.05 -2.57
CA VAL A 198 10.06 2.33 -2.39
C VAL A 198 9.01 3.42 -2.49
N GLY A 199 9.04 4.35 -1.57
CA GLY A 199 8.07 5.43 -1.51
C GLY A 199 8.68 6.75 -1.05
N VAL A 200 7.92 7.81 -1.27
CA VAL A 200 8.20 9.14 -0.72
C VAL A 200 7.09 9.48 0.26
N LYS A 201 7.49 10.02 1.41
CA LYS A 201 6.57 10.46 2.45
C LYS A 201 6.80 11.95 2.71
N PHE A 202 5.71 12.68 2.83
CA PHE A 202 5.68 14.10 3.16
C PHE A 202 5.17 14.29 4.58
N LEU A 203 5.81 15.18 5.34
CA LEU A 203 5.52 15.51 6.75
C LEU A 203 4.92 16.91 6.82
N PHE A 204 3.90 17.09 7.70
CA PHE A 204 3.16 18.36 7.86
C PHE A 204 2.94 18.69 9.33
#